data_c2b25eb351dde30241a88f670c32385d
#
_entry.id   c2b25eb351dde30241a88f670c32385d
#
_cell.length_a   1.000
_cell.length_b   1.000
_cell.length_c   1.000
_cell.angle_alpha   90.00
_cell.angle_beta   90.00
_cell.angle_gamma   90.00
#
_symmetry.space_group_name_H-M   'P 1'
#
loop_
_entity.id
_entity.type
_entity.pdbx_description
1 polymer ?
#
loop_
_entity_poly.entity_id
_entity_poly.type
_entity_poly.pdbx_seq_one_letter_code
_entity_poly.pdbx_strand_id
1 'polypeptide(L)'
;MTTKKSESPTISPKGNVAKYLSYREAWTRIKLARKEGFFFEAITIEESIITDRLINYLVFVGEIKQPTEVYKYPKFHELIQSWKKLHPIPIQATGQSSLQEAVDQWRILRNKAIHGMVKSHPGSPTEAIDDFLAIAESAAIQGEFLAKAVSEWCRKMKKKQQQSDRLTSG
;
A
#
# COMPACT_ATOMS: atom_id res chain seq x y z
N MET A 1 -18.19 13.01 -39.77
CA MET A 1 -17.24 12.12 -39.03
C MET A 1 -17.56 12.24 -37.56
N THR A 2 -18.27 11.25 -37.02
CA THR A 2 -18.64 11.21 -35.59
C THR A 2 -17.54 10.56 -34.80
N THR A 3 -16.85 11.32 -34.01
CA THR A 3 -15.85 10.83 -33.02
C THR A 3 -16.55 9.98 -31.98
N LYS A 4 -16.34 8.66 -32.00
CA LYS A 4 -16.75 7.76 -30.94
C LYS A 4 -16.06 8.20 -29.63
N LYS A 5 -16.85 8.71 -28.67
CA LYS A 5 -16.44 8.90 -27.30
C LYS A 5 -15.97 7.53 -26.76
N SER A 6 -14.70 7.44 -26.36
CA SER A 6 -14.15 6.28 -25.67
C SER A 6 -14.95 6.10 -24.38
N GLU A 7 -15.81 5.10 -24.33
CA GLU A 7 -16.49 4.72 -23.09
C GLU A 7 -15.44 4.20 -22.10
N SER A 8 -15.27 4.91 -21.00
CA SER A 8 -14.51 4.40 -19.86
C SER A 8 -15.15 3.07 -19.43
N PRO A 9 -14.36 2.01 -19.18
CA PRO A 9 -14.93 0.72 -18.79
C PRO A 9 -15.75 0.90 -17.52
N THR A 10 -17.04 0.71 -17.62
CA THR A 10 -17.99 0.72 -16.50
C THR A 10 -17.62 -0.45 -15.61
N ILE A 11 -16.98 -0.16 -14.47
CA ILE A 11 -16.71 -1.17 -13.46
C ILE A 11 -18.05 -1.70 -12.99
N SER A 12 -18.30 -3.00 -13.22
CA SER A 12 -19.52 -3.67 -12.80
C SER A 12 -19.81 -3.37 -11.32
N PRO A 13 -21.05 -3.00 -10.94
CA PRO A 13 -21.41 -2.82 -9.52
C PRO A 13 -21.04 -4.02 -8.65
N LYS A 14 -21.08 -5.23 -9.19
CA LYS A 14 -20.61 -6.46 -8.52
C LYS A 14 -19.12 -6.44 -8.19
N GLY A 15 -18.26 -5.91 -9.07
CA GLY A 15 -16.83 -5.78 -8.82
C GLY A 15 -16.50 -4.83 -7.68
N ASN A 16 -17.22 -3.73 -7.56
CA ASN A 16 -17.05 -2.77 -6.46
C ASN A 16 -17.49 -3.33 -5.11
N VAL A 17 -18.59 -4.09 -5.08
CA VAL A 17 -19.06 -4.75 -3.84
C VAL A 17 -18.06 -5.80 -3.39
N ALA A 18 -17.58 -6.67 -4.29
CA ALA A 18 -16.59 -7.70 -3.97
C ALA A 18 -15.31 -7.08 -3.42
N LYS A 19 -14.81 -6.01 -4.03
CA LYS A 19 -13.62 -5.28 -3.56
C LYS A 19 -13.86 -4.66 -2.18
N TYR A 20 -15.01 -4.08 -1.94
CA TYR A 20 -15.37 -3.54 -0.62
C TYR A 20 -15.38 -4.63 0.46
N LEU A 21 -16.01 -5.77 0.19
CA LEU A 21 -16.05 -6.90 1.11
C LEU A 21 -14.66 -7.47 1.39
N SER A 22 -13.82 -7.58 0.36
CA SER A 22 -12.42 -8.00 0.48
C SER A 22 -11.62 -7.08 1.41
N TYR A 23 -11.76 -5.77 1.27
CA TYR A 23 -11.10 -4.81 2.17
C TYR A 23 -11.61 -4.89 3.59
N ARG A 24 -12.93 -5.05 3.79
CA ARG A 24 -13.52 -5.22 5.12
C ARG A 24 -12.98 -6.48 5.80
N GLU A 25 -12.89 -7.57 5.07
CA GLU A 25 -12.30 -8.81 5.57
C GLU A 25 -10.81 -8.63 5.90
N ALA A 26 -10.03 -7.99 5.04
CA ALA A 26 -8.62 -7.70 5.27
C ALA A 26 -8.41 -6.93 6.58
N TRP A 27 -9.18 -5.88 6.84
CA TRP A 27 -9.10 -5.11 8.09
C TRP A 27 -9.50 -5.94 9.32
N THR A 28 -10.48 -6.83 9.19
CA THR A 28 -10.88 -7.74 10.28
C THR A 28 -9.74 -8.70 10.60
N ARG A 29 -9.09 -9.27 9.57
CA ARG A 29 -7.95 -10.18 9.73
C ARG A 29 -6.73 -9.51 10.33
N ILE A 30 -6.40 -8.29 9.96
CA ILE A 30 -5.31 -7.53 10.59
C ILE A 30 -5.53 -7.42 12.09
N LYS A 31 -6.74 -7.03 12.51
CA LYS A 31 -7.07 -6.90 13.94
C LYS A 31 -6.99 -8.22 14.68
N LEU A 32 -7.52 -9.29 14.09
CA LEU A 32 -7.49 -10.62 14.68
C LEU A 32 -6.05 -11.13 14.76
N ALA A 33 -5.29 -11.05 13.67
CA ALA A 33 -3.90 -11.50 13.62
C ALA A 33 -3.05 -10.79 14.67
N ARG A 34 -3.19 -9.47 14.83
CA ARG A 34 -2.48 -8.72 15.87
C ARG A 34 -2.87 -9.15 17.27
N LYS A 35 -4.16 -9.36 17.53
CA LYS A 35 -4.67 -9.82 18.83
C LYS A 35 -4.11 -11.18 19.21
N GLU A 36 -4.00 -12.09 18.25
CA GLU A 36 -3.52 -13.47 18.45
C GLU A 36 -1.98 -13.60 18.32
N GLY A 37 -1.26 -12.49 18.07
CA GLY A 37 0.20 -12.52 17.90
C GLY A 37 0.68 -13.00 16.52
N PHE A 38 -0.19 -13.13 15.54
CA PHE A 38 0.15 -13.51 14.16
C PHE A 38 0.62 -12.29 13.36
N PHE A 39 1.69 -11.66 13.81
CA PHE A 39 2.15 -10.38 13.26
C PHE A 39 2.55 -10.46 11.80
N PHE A 40 3.08 -11.58 11.30
CA PHE A 40 3.43 -11.76 9.88
C PHE A 40 2.22 -11.76 8.98
N GLU A 41 1.12 -12.36 9.40
CA GLU A 41 -0.14 -12.30 8.66
C GLU A 41 -0.64 -10.86 8.57
N ALA A 42 -0.62 -10.12 9.68
CA ALA A 42 -0.99 -8.70 9.69
C ALA A 42 -0.12 -7.89 8.72
N ILE A 43 1.20 -7.98 8.83
CA ILE A 43 2.17 -7.27 7.98
C ILE A 43 1.95 -7.58 6.49
N THR A 44 1.67 -8.83 6.14
CA THR A 44 1.45 -9.25 4.75
C THR A 44 0.17 -8.64 4.17
N ILE A 45 -0.90 -8.59 4.97
CA ILE A 45 -2.16 -7.98 4.56
C ILE A 45 -2.00 -6.46 4.43
N GLU A 46 -1.31 -5.81 5.36
CA GLU A 46 -1.02 -4.38 5.36
C GLU A 46 -0.22 -3.96 4.12
N GLU A 47 0.83 -4.70 3.77
CA GLU A 47 1.57 -4.47 2.53
C GLU A 47 0.69 -4.61 1.31
N SER A 48 -0.16 -5.63 1.27
CA SER A 48 -1.08 -5.86 0.16
C SER A 48 -2.05 -4.69 -0.01
N ILE A 49 -2.55 -4.12 1.09
CA ILE A 49 -3.41 -2.93 1.07
C ILE A 49 -2.65 -1.72 0.52
N ILE A 50 -1.46 -1.42 1.04
CA ILE A 50 -0.66 -0.28 0.60
C ILE A 50 -0.32 -0.42 -0.89
N THR A 51 0.11 -1.61 -1.30
CA THR A 51 0.45 -1.94 -2.69
C THR A 51 -0.74 -1.71 -3.62
N ASP A 52 -1.92 -2.27 -3.31
CA ASP A 52 -3.12 -2.09 -4.13
C ASP A 52 -3.54 -0.62 -4.21
N ARG A 53 -3.44 0.14 -3.12
CA ARG A 53 -3.77 1.58 -3.12
C ARG A 53 -2.83 2.38 -3.99
N LEU A 54 -1.52 2.14 -3.90
CA LEU A 54 -0.52 2.83 -4.72
C LEU A 54 -0.66 2.46 -6.21
N ILE A 55 -0.80 1.18 -6.55
CA ILE A 55 -1.03 0.74 -7.94
C ILE A 55 -2.26 1.45 -8.51
N ASN A 56 -3.41 1.36 -7.82
CA ASN A 56 -4.65 1.99 -8.29
C ASN A 56 -4.55 3.51 -8.42
N TYR A 57 -3.75 4.16 -7.60
CA TYR A 57 -3.52 5.60 -7.70
C TYR A 57 -2.58 5.94 -8.86
N LEU A 58 -1.43 5.28 -8.97
CA LEU A 58 -0.43 5.53 -10.00
C LEU A 58 -0.96 5.20 -11.42
N VAL A 59 -1.78 4.15 -11.56
CA VAL A 59 -2.50 3.87 -12.80
C VAL A 59 -3.51 4.98 -13.11
N PHE A 60 -4.28 5.42 -12.13
CA PHE A 60 -5.29 6.48 -12.30
C PHE A 60 -4.69 7.79 -12.81
N VAL A 61 -3.50 8.16 -12.33
CA VAL A 61 -2.80 9.39 -12.77
C VAL A 61 -1.92 9.16 -14.00
N GLY A 62 -1.84 7.94 -14.54
CA GLY A 62 -1.09 7.60 -15.74
C GLY A 62 0.42 7.43 -15.54
N GLU A 63 0.91 7.39 -14.30
CA GLU A 63 2.35 7.21 -14.00
C GLU A 63 2.81 5.78 -14.30
N ILE A 64 1.97 4.79 -14.10
CA ILE A 64 2.23 3.39 -14.46
C ILE A 64 1.12 2.84 -15.35
N LYS A 65 1.46 1.87 -16.20
CA LYS A 65 0.47 1.19 -17.04
C LYS A 65 -0.35 0.22 -16.20
N GLN A 66 -1.61 0.02 -16.62
CA GLN A 66 -2.43 -1.02 -16.03
C GLN A 66 -1.77 -2.38 -16.29
N PRO A 67 -1.60 -3.21 -15.26
CA PRO A 67 -1.00 -4.53 -15.43
C PRO A 67 -1.80 -5.40 -16.37
N THR A 68 -1.07 -6.13 -17.22
CA THR A 68 -1.62 -7.11 -18.16
C THR A 68 -0.91 -8.45 -17.93
N GLU A 69 -1.30 -9.50 -18.64
CA GLU A 69 -0.60 -10.80 -18.57
C GLU A 69 0.89 -10.70 -18.91
N VAL A 70 1.26 -9.74 -19.78
CA VAL A 70 2.64 -9.49 -20.20
C VAL A 70 3.36 -8.51 -19.29
N TYR A 71 2.64 -7.53 -18.74
CA TYR A 71 3.19 -6.50 -17.87
C TYR A 71 2.90 -6.84 -16.40
N LYS A 72 3.95 -7.24 -15.67
CA LYS A 72 3.86 -7.57 -14.25
C LYS A 72 3.71 -6.31 -13.40
N TYR A 73 3.07 -6.45 -12.25
CA TYR A 73 3.00 -5.38 -11.26
C TYR A 73 4.41 -4.95 -10.82
N PRO A 74 4.66 -3.63 -10.68
CA PRO A 74 5.89 -3.14 -10.08
C PRO A 74 6.07 -3.71 -8.67
N LYS A 75 7.30 -3.95 -8.27
CA LYS A 75 7.62 -4.35 -6.90
C LYS A 75 7.26 -3.23 -5.92
N PHE A 76 7.00 -3.59 -4.68
CA PHE A 76 6.59 -2.62 -3.65
C PHE A 76 7.58 -1.43 -3.53
N HIS A 77 8.89 -1.70 -3.56
CA HIS A 77 9.91 -0.65 -3.59
C HIS A 77 9.75 0.29 -4.80
N GLU A 78 9.52 -0.24 -5.99
CA GLU A 78 9.38 0.54 -7.23
C GLU A 78 8.13 1.44 -7.18
N LEU A 79 7.03 0.95 -6.60
CA LEU A 79 5.83 1.74 -6.37
C LEU A 79 6.08 2.93 -5.44
N ILE A 80 6.84 2.71 -4.37
CA ILE A 80 7.22 3.78 -3.43
C ILE A 80 8.08 4.83 -4.14
N GLN A 81 9.05 4.40 -4.97
CA GLN A 81 9.90 5.34 -5.72
C GLN A 81 9.11 6.14 -6.76
N SER A 82 8.21 5.51 -7.51
CA SER A 82 7.32 6.20 -8.45
C SER A 82 6.43 7.21 -7.71
N TRP A 83 5.90 6.83 -6.55
CA TRP A 83 5.09 7.73 -5.72
C TRP A 83 5.89 8.94 -5.19
N LYS A 84 7.12 8.72 -4.68
CA LYS A 84 8.03 9.79 -4.23
C LYS A 84 8.38 10.75 -5.39
N LYS A 85 8.66 10.21 -6.57
CA LYS A 85 8.97 10.99 -7.78
C LYS A 85 7.79 11.85 -8.23
N LEU A 86 6.58 11.29 -8.24
CA LEU A 86 5.36 12.00 -8.63
C LEU A 86 4.96 13.07 -7.61
N HIS A 87 5.22 12.83 -6.33
CA HIS A 87 4.93 13.74 -5.22
C HIS A 87 6.20 14.06 -4.43
N PRO A 88 7.08 14.93 -4.96
CA PRO A 88 8.33 15.28 -4.28
C PRO A 88 8.13 16.10 -3.00
N ILE A 89 6.97 16.75 -2.87
CA ILE A 89 6.62 17.49 -1.65
C ILE A 89 6.21 16.49 -0.56
N PRO A 90 6.79 16.58 0.65
CA PRO A 90 6.44 15.70 1.76
C PRO A 90 4.95 15.70 2.05
N ILE A 91 4.32 14.53 2.00
CA ILE A 91 2.93 14.36 2.40
C ILE A 91 2.91 14.28 3.93
N GLN A 92 2.23 15.24 4.55
CA GLN A 92 2.14 15.30 6.01
C GLN A 92 1.42 14.04 6.55
N ALA A 93 2.08 13.36 7.46
CA ALA A 93 1.52 12.31 8.28
C ALA A 93 1.67 12.72 9.76
N THR A 94 0.98 12.04 10.65
CA THR A 94 1.19 12.25 12.10
C THR A 94 2.60 11.76 12.47
N GLY A 95 3.47 12.69 12.86
CA GLY A 95 4.87 12.41 13.19
C GLY A 95 5.86 13.35 12.46
N GLN A 96 7.15 13.07 12.59
CA GLN A 96 8.22 13.89 12.02
C GLN A 96 8.53 13.56 10.54
N SER A 97 8.21 12.36 10.08
CA SER A 97 8.47 11.92 8.70
C SER A 97 7.30 12.20 7.77
N SER A 98 7.59 12.40 6.50
CA SER A 98 6.56 12.37 5.45
C SER A 98 5.97 10.96 5.33
N LEU A 99 4.72 10.86 4.83
CA LEU A 99 4.06 9.57 4.62
C LEU A 99 4.85 8.66 3.68
N GLN A 100 5.43 9.23 2.61
CA GLN A 100 6.24 8.48 1.65
C GLN A 100 7.49 7.88 2.32
N GLU A 101 8.14 8.68 3.15
CA GLU A 101 9.35 8.23 3.87
C GLU A 101 8.98 7.19 4.94
N ALA A 102 7.91 7.42 5.68
CA ALA A 102 7.44 6.46 6.69
C ALA A 102 7.10 5.09 6.08
N VAL A 103 6.47 5.06 4.90
CA VAL A 103 6.18 3.81 4.18
C VAL A 103 7.47 3.12 3.73
N ASP A 104 8.46 3.87 3.25
CA ASP A 104 9.74 3.29 2.82
C ASP A 104 10.56 2.72 4.00
N GLN A 105 10.60 3.43 5.13
CA GLN A 105 11.21 2.94 6.37
C GLN A 105 10.48 1.70 6.90
N TRP A 106 9.15 1.71 6.87
CA TRP A 106 8.36 0.55 7.25
C TRP A 106 8.64 -0.67 6.35
N ARG A 107 8.83 -0.47 5.04
CA ARG A 107 9.25 -1.55 4.13
C ARG A 107 10.55 -2.21 4.59
N ILE A 108 11.51 -1.42 5.06
CA ILE A 108 12.79 -1.96 5.59
C ILE A 108 12.55 -2.74 6.89
N LEU A 109 11.77 -2.17 7.82
CA LEU A 109 11.41 -2.83 9.07
C LEU A 109 10.67 -4.15 8.84
N ARG A 110 9.70 -4.14 7.93
CA ARG A 110 8.96 -5.33 7.49
C ARG A 110 9.89 -6.40 6.92
N ASN A 111 10.82 -6.01 6.04
CA ASN A 111 11.79 -6.95 5.49
C ASN A 111 12.67 -7.56 6.61
N LYS A 112 13.10 -6.77 7.58
CA LYS A 112 13.82 -7.26 8.75
C LYS A 112 12.97 -8.28 9.53
N ALA A 113 11.70 -7.97 9.79
CA ALA A 113 10.78 -8.87 10.48
C ALA A 113 10.56 -10.19 9.73
N ILE A 114 10.27 -10.15 8.41
CA ILE A 114 9.99 -11.36 7.62
C ILE A 114 11.24 -12.24 7.42
N HIS A 115 12.40 -11.63 7.23
CA HIS A 115 13.63 -12.35 6.92
C HIS A 115 14.47 -12.70 8.16
N GLY A 116 14.30 -11.97 9.27
CA GLY A 116 15.11 -12.13 10.48
C GLY A 116 14.96 -13.50 11.15
N MET A 117 13.80 -14.14 11.01
CA MET A 117 13.54 -15.44 11.65
C MET A 117 14.37 -16.59 11.07
N VAL A 118 14.74 -16.53 9.80
CA VAL A 118 15.32 -17.69 9.08
C VAL A 118 16.68 -17.38 8.46
N LYS A 119 17.02 -16.08 8.29
CA LYS A 119 18.26 -15.64 7.66
C LYS A 119 19.20 -15.06 8.71
N SER A 120 20.12 -15.89 9.22
CA SER A 120 21.32 -15.41 9.88
C SER A 120 22.49 -15.39 8.91
N HIS A 121 23.38 -14.40 9.04
CA HIS A 121 24.67 -14.46 8.35
C HIS A 121 25.48 -15.65 8.89
N PRO A 122 26.18 -16.40 8.04
CA PRO A 122 27.07 -17.45 8.51
C PRO A 122 28.02 -16.93 9.59
N GLY A 123 28.04 -17.57 10.75
CA GLY A 123 28.88 -17.17 11.89
C GLY A 123 28.33 -16.07 12.80
N SER A 124 27.15 -15.52 12.52
CA SER A 124 26.49 -14.58 13.42
C SER A 124 25.50 -15.30 14.33
N PRO A 125 25.36 -14.88 15.60
CA PRO A 125 24.33 -15.40 16.48
C PRO A 125 22.95 -15.05 15.92
N THR A 126 22.00 -15.98 16.03
CA THR A 126 20.59 -15.71 15.72
C THR A 126 20.04 -14.72 16.74
N GLU A 127 19.27 -13.72 16.30
CA GLU A 127 18.56 -12.82 17.22
C GLU A 127 17.69 -13.65 18.19
N ALA A 128 17.59 -13.20 19.44
CA ALA A 128 16.71 -13.83 20.40
C ALA A 128 15.26 -13.76 19.89
N ILE A 129 14.50 -14.83 20.12
CA ILE A 129 13.11 -14.93 19.67
C ILE A 129 12.27 -13.73 20.14
N ASP A 130 12.48 -13.27 21.37
CA ASP A 130 11.72 -12.16 21.94
C ASP A 130 12.00 -10.82 21.23
N ASP A 131 13.26 -10.55 20.86
CA ASP A 131 13.63 -9.36 20.09
C ASP A 131 13.03 -9.39 18.70
N PHE A 132 13.05 -10.55 18.09
CA PHE A 132 12.43 -10.78 16.79
C PHE A 132 10.91 -10.58 16.81
N LEU A 133 10.21 -11.11 17.80
CA LEU A 133 8.76 -10.92 17.97
C LEU A 133 8.42 -9.46 18.24
N ALA A 134 9.22 -8.75 19.02
CA ALA A 134 9.04 -7.32 19.27
C ALA A 134 9.17 -6.48 17.99
N ILE A 135 10.12 -6.82 17.11
CA ILE A 135 10.25 -6.18 15.79
C ILE A 135 9.02 -6.47 14.92
N ALA A 136 8.54 -7.70 14.89
CA ALA A 136 7.37 -8.09 14.12
C ALA A 136 6.09 -7.40 14.63
N GLU A 137 5.90 -7.31 15.94
CA GLU A 137 4.78 -6.57 16.54
C GLU A 137 4.84 -5.09 16.19
N SER A 138 6.00 -4.46 16.33
CA SER A 138 6.20 -3.04 15.97
C SER A 138 5.89 -2.80 14.49
N ALA A 139 6.35 -3.69 13.61
CA ALA A 139 6.07 -3.59 12.18
C ALA A 139 4.56 -3.71 11.88
N ALA A 140 3.84 -4.62 12.53
CA ALA A 140 2.40 -4.79 12.38
C ALA A 140 1.61 -3.57 12.89
N ILE A 141 2.02 -2.97 14.01
CA ILE A 141 1.37 -1.75 14.54
C ILE A 141 1.54 -0.58 13.57
N GLN A 142 2.77 -0.37 13.10
CA GLN A 142 3.09 0.71 12.16
C GLN A 142 2.41 0.49 10.80
N GLY A 143 2.40 -0.76 10.30
CA GLY A 143 1.79 -1.13 9.02
C GLY A 143 0.29 -0.85 8.98
N GLU A 144 -0.46 -1.15 10.03
CA GLU A 144 -1.89 -0.82 10.12
C GLU A 144 -2.14 0.70 10.00
N PHE A 145 -1.34 1.50 10.72
CA PHE A 145 -1.43 2.95 10.64
C PHE A 145 -1.14 3.46 9.22
N LEU A 146 -0.04 3.00 8.61
CA LEU A 146 0.38 3.41 7.28
C LEU A 146 -0.61 2.98 6.19
N ALA A 147 -1.15 1.77 6.28
CA ALA A 147 -2.17 1.28 5.35
C ALA A 147 -3.44 2.14 5.39
N LYS A 148 -3.87 2.60 6.56
CA LYS A 148 -4.97 3.56 6.71
C LYS A 148 -4.62 4.93 6.11
N ALA A 149 -3.45 5.47 6.45
CA ALA A 149 -3.01 6.79 5.98
C ALA A 149 -2.86 6.85 4.46
N VAL A 150 -2.22 5.84 3.84
CA VAL A 150 -2.10 5.74 2.38
C VAL A 150 -3.46 5.60 1.71
N SER A 151 -4.34 4.75 2.26
CA SER A 151 -5.71 4.58 1.72
C SER A 151 -6.50 5.88 1.72
N GLU A 152 -6.41 6.65 2.79
CA GLU A 152 -7.09 7.95 2.92
C GLU A 152 -6.50 8.97 1.97
N TRP A 153 -5.17 9.07 1.90
CA TRP A 153 -4.47 9.98 1.00
C TRP A 153 -4.82 9.69 -0.47
N CYS A 154 -4.72 8.44 -0.93
CA CYS A 154 -5.07 8.06 -2.29
C CYS A 154 -6.52 8.42 -2.64
N ARG A 155 -7.46 8.21 -1.71
CA ARG A 155 -8.87 8.58 -1.88
C ARG A 155 -9.06 10.08 -2.04
N LYS A 156 -8.38 10.88 -1.19
CA LYS A 156 -8.43 12.36 -1.26
C LYS A 156 -7.87 12.88 -2.58
N MET A 157 -6.73 12.34 -3.02
CA MET A 157 -6.08 12.76 -4.26
C MET A 157 -6.92 12.44 -5.51
N LYS A 158 -7.51 11.24 -5.58
CA LYS A 158 -8.43 10.90 -6.68
C LYS A 158 -9.65 11.83 -6.74
N LYS A 159 -10.24 12.17 -5.60
CA LYS A 159 -11.36 13.12 -5.57
C LYS A 159 -10.96 14.52 -6.06
N LYS A 160 -9.79 15.02 -5.64
CA LYS A 160 -9.28 16.33 -6.09
C LYS A 160 -9.09 16.34 -7.62
N GLN A 161 -8.46 15.31 -8.18
CA GLN A 161 -8.24 15.22 -9.62
C GLN A 161 -9.56 15.20 -10.39
N GLN A 162 -10.53 14.39 -9.98
CA GLN A 162 -11.84 14.31 -10.61
C GLN A 162 -12.61 15.64 -10.56
N GLN A 163 -12.44 16.42 -9.49
CA GLN A 163 -13.04 17.76 -9.39
C GLN A 163 -12.37 18.75 -10.34
N SER A 164 -11.04 18.72 -10.43
CA SER A 164 -10.28 19.55 -11.35
C SER A 164 -10.67 19.28 -12.81
N ASP A 165 -10.75 18.00 -13.19
CA ASP A 165 -11.11 17.59 -14.55
C ASP A 165 -12.53 18.04 -14.95
N ARG A 166 -13.47 18.08 -14.02
CA ARG A 166 -14.83 18.57 -14.25
C ARG A 166 -14.86 20.09 -14.49
N LEU A 167 -14.03 20.85 -13.79
CA LEU A 167 -13.97 22.32 -13.93
C LEU A 167 -13.29 22.75 -15.23
N THR A 168 -12.40 21.94 -15.78
CA THR A 168 -11.71 22.23 -17.05
C THR A 168 -12.48 21.75 -18.28
N SER A 169 -13.51 20.94 -18.11
CA SER A 169 -14.32 20.36 -19.21
C SER A 169 -15.68 21.06 -19.39
N GLY A 170 -16.00 22.10 -18.63
CA GLY A 170 -17.20 22.92 -18.71
C GLY A 170 -16.87 24.35 -19.13
#